data_ad5216918e1d77e54cecb0445e1c96a1
#
_entry.id   ad5216918e1d77e54cecb0445e1c96a1
#
_cell.length_a   1.000
_cell.length_b   1.000
_cell.length_c   1.000
_cell.angle_alpha   90.00
_cell.angle_beta   90.00
_cell.angle_gamma   90.00
#
_symmetry.space_group_name_H-M   'P 1'
#
loop_
_entity.id
_entity.type
_entity.pdbx_description
1 polymer ?
#
loop_
_entity_poly.entity_id
_entity_poly.type
_entity_poly.pdbx_seq_one_letter_code
_entity_poly.pdbx_strand_id
1 'polypeptide(L)'
;MNTNVTDQVLHLIAKSMSEACSAIVKGAAWVPVVHIIHSLGVHSMRAPGLQAGPVERAKALNEIDHQLSELKGKLVITLADVWIGEDTPDGCAAVSWDVPLSGRRKALVAEVLESSGRRTCGMLNYKRCADGQVLFGELLWGDPSTSSGF
;
A
#
# COMPACT_ATOMS: atom_id res chain seq x y z
N MET A 1 9.62 1.28 -17.21
CA MET A 1 8.80 0.03 -17.10
C MET A 1 8.20 -0.25 -18.46
N ASN A 2 8.30 -1.48 -18.98
CA ASN A 2 7.71 -1.79 -20.27
C ASN A 2 6.19 -2.00 -20.14
N THR A 3 5.48 -2.00 -21.29
CA THR A 3 4.01 -2.06 -21.32
C THR A 3 3.45 -3.29 -20.59
N ASN A 4 4.07 -4.46 -20.77
CA ASN A 4 3.60 -5.70 -20.15
C ASN A 4 3.72 -5.65 -18.61
N VAL A 5 4.82 -5.10 -18.10
CA VAL A 5 5.04 -4.93 -16.66
C VAL A 5 4.04 -3.92 -16.10
N THR A 6 3.80 -2.82 -16.85
CA THR A 6 2.83 -1.81 -16.43
C THR A 6 1.42 -2.41 -16.31
N ASP A 7 0.98 -3.16 -17.31
CA ASP A 7 -0.33 -3.82 -17.29
C ASP A 7 -0.44 -4.82 -16.14
N GLN A 8 0.60 -5.60 -15.90
CA GLN A 8 0.65 -6.56 -14.81
C GLN A 8 0.55 -5.87 -13.45
N VAL A 9 1.27 -4.77 -13.25
CA VAL A 9 1.24 -3.97 -12.03
C VAL A 9 -0.17 -3.42 -11.79
N LEU A 10 -0.77 -2.80 -12.79
CA LEU A 10 -2.10 -2.22 -12.68
C LEU A 10 -3.15 -3.30 -12.38
N HIS A 11 -3.02 -4.47 -13.00
CA HIS A 11 -3.93 -5.59 -12.74
C HIS A 11 -3.83 -6.08 -11.28
N LEU A 12 -2.61 -6.25 -10.77
CA LEU A 12 -2.39 -6.68 -9.39
C LEU A 12 -2.91 -5.66 -8.38
N ILE A 13 -2.68 -4.37 -8.64
CA ILE A 13 -3.17 -3.30 -7.78
C ILE A 13 -4.70 -3.28 -7.79
N ALA A 14 -5.32 -3.33 -8.96
CA ALA A 14 -6.77 -3.31 -9.10
C ALA A 14 -7.42 -4.49 -8.38
N LYS A 15 -6.87 -5.68 -8.56
CA LYS A 15 -7.36 -6.90 -7.90
C LYS A 15 -7.24 -6.79 -6.38
N SER A 16 -6.07 -6.44 -5.87
CA SER A 16 -5.83 -6.32 -4.44
C SER A 16 -6.67 -5.21 -3.82
N MET A 17 -6.80 -4.06 -4.50
CA MET A 17 -7.62 -2.95 -4.06
C MET A 17 -9.09 -3.35 -3.97
N SER A 18 -9.59 -4.07 -4.96
CA SER A 18 -10.98 -4.56 -4.96
C SER A 18 -11.23 -5.53 -3.77
N GLU A 19 -10.30 -6.43 -3.52
CA GLU A 19 -10.38 -7.36 -2.39
C GLU A 19 -10.37 -6.60 -1.06
N ALA A 20 -9.50 -5.60 -0.93
CA ALA A 20 -9.40 -4.78 0.27
C ALA A 20 -10.67 -3.97 0.52
N CYS A 21 -11.22 -3.34 -0.52
CA CYS A 21 -12.49 -2.62 -0.42
C CYS A 21 -13.62 -3.54 0.05
N SER A 22 -13.70 -4.74 -0.51
CA SER A 22 -14.69 -5.74 -0.11
C SER A 22 -14.56 -6.12 1.36
N ALA A 23 -13.32 -6.34 1.83
CA ALA A 23 -13.06 -6.65 3.24
C ALA A 23 -13.50 -5.50 4.15
N ILE A 24 -13.18 -4.27 3.79
CA ILE A 24 -13.53 -3.08 4.56
C ILE A 24 -15.05 -2.91 4.65
N VAL A 25 -15.76 -3.09 3.54
CA VAL A 25 -17.23 -2.99 3.50
C VAL A 25 -17.86 -4.02 4.43
N LYS A 26 -17.30 -5.22 4.50
CA LYS A 26 -17.78 -6.30 5.38
C LYS A 26 -17.37 -6.14 6.84
N GLY A 27 -16.56 -5.14 7.15
CA GLY A 27 -16.05 -4.92 8.50
C GLY A 27 -14.88 -5.84 8.88
N ALA A 28 -14.31 -6.54 7.92
CA ALA A 28 -13.13 -7.38 8.13
C ALA A 28 -11.85 -6.54 8.04
N ALA A 29 -10.83 -6.95 8.79
CA ALA A 29 -9.53 -6.32 8.68
C ALA A 29 -8.83 -6.71 7.39
N TRP A 30 -8.12 -5.76 6.77
CA TRP A 30 -7.28 -6.04 5.62
C TRP A 30 -5.86 -6.34 6.08
N VAL A 31 -5.37 -7.52 5.77
CA VAL A 31 -3.98 -7.89 6.02
C VAL A 31 -3.13 -7.39 4.85
N PRO A 32 -2.06 -6.62 5.10
CA PRO A 32 -1.21 -6.13 4.01
C PRO A 32 -0.76 -7.25 3.08
N VAL A 33 -0.80 -6.97 1.79
CA VAL A 33 -0.35 -7.90 0.77
C VAL A 33 0.87 -7.31 0.05
N VAL A 34 1.82 -8.18 -0.27
CA VAL A 34 3.04 -7.81 -0.98
C VAL A 34 3.15 -8.69 -2.21
N HIS A 35 3.34 -8.07 -3.38
CA HIS A 35 3.60 -8.78 -4.62
C HIS A 35 5.01 -8.43 -5.09
N ILE A 36 5.83 -9.44 -5.33
CA ILE A 36 7.17 -9.27 -5.88
C ILE A 36 7.14 -9.76 -7.33
N ILE A 37 7.41 -8.85 -8.26
CA ILE A 37 7.48 -9.17 -9.69
C ILE A 37 8.94 -9.51 -10.03
N HIS A 38 9.15 -10.66 -10.62
CA HIS A 38 10.47 -11.13 -11.04
C HIS A 38 10.39 -11.78 -12.42
N SER A 39 11.52 -12.23 -12.95
CA SER A 39 11.59 -12.74 -14.33
C SER A 39 10.72 -13.96 -14.61
N LEU A 40 10.39 -14.76 -13.58
CA LEU A 40 9.61 -15.97 -13.70
C LEU A 40 8.13 -15.79 -13.33
N GLY A 41 7.72 -14.60 -12.94
CA GLY A 41 6.34 -14.34 -12.58
C GLY A 41 6.17 -13.44 -11.37
N VAL A 42 5.17 -13.74 -10.56
CA VAL A 42 4.80 -12.95 -9.38
C VAL A 42 4.80 -13.84 -8.14
N HIS A 43 5.50 -13.41 -7.11
CA HIS A 43 5.42 -14.02 -5.78
C HIS A 43 4.57 -13.11 -4.89
N SER A 44 3.48 -13.63 -4.36
CA SER A 44 2.55 -12.88 -3.51
C SER A 44 2.57 -13.43 -2.10
N MET A 45 2.56 -12.54 -1.11
CA MET A 45 2.56 -12.92 0.30
C MET A 45 1.72 -11.97 1.12
N ARG A 46 1.19 -12.45 2.24
CA ARG A 46 0.58 -11.60 3.26
C ARG A 46 1.64 -11.19 4.27
N ALA A 47 1.55 -9.96 4.73
CA ALA A 47 2.56 -9.40 5.65
C ALA A 47 1.88 -8.76 6.87
N PRO A 48 1.23 -9.55 7.74
CA PRO A 48 0.53 -9.00 8.91
C PRO A 48 1.46 -8.25 9.86
N GLY A 49 2.73 -8.61 9.91
CA GLY A 49 3.73 -7.95 10.74
C GLY A 49 3.91 -6.47 10.43
N LEU A 50 3.58 -6.02 9.21
CA LEU A 50 3.64 -4.61 8.87
C LEU A 50 2.72 -3.75 9.74
N GLN A 51 1.64 -4.32 10.28
CA GLN A 51 0.67 -3.64 11.13
C GLN A 51 0.69 -4.10 12.59
N ALA A 52 1.70 -4.86 12.98
CA ALA A 52 1.78 -5.47 14.32
C ALA A 52 2.79 -4.77 15.24
N GLY A 53 3.08 -3.51 15.01
CA GLY A 53 4.01 -2.72 15.82
C GLY A 53 5.40 -2.61 15.21
N PRO A 54 6.25 -1.71 15.76
CA PRO A 54 7.56 -1.42 15.16
C PRO A 54 8.50 -2.62 15.04
N VAL A 55 8.53 -3.49 16.05
CA VAL A 55 9.41 -4.66 16.06
C VAL A 55 8.99 -5.67 14.99
N GLU A 56 7.70 -5.99 14.95
CA GLU A 56 7.15 -6.92 13.96
C GLU A 56 7.24 -6.35 12.55
N ARG A 57 7.07 -5.04 12.40
CA ARG A 57 7.23 -4.36 11.11
C ARG A 57 8.66 -4.49 10.60
N ALA A 58 9.66 -4.30 11.46
CA ALA A 58 11.06 -4.45 11.08
C ALA A 58 11.35 -5.88 10.61
N LYS A 59 10.80 -6.89 11.28
CA LYS A 59 10.94 -8.29 10.89
C LYS A 59 10.27 -8.54 9.53
N ALA A 60 9.07 -8.00 9.33
CA ALA A 60 8.34 -8.16 8.08
C ALA A 60 9.09 -7.51 6.90
N LEU A 61 9.64 -6.31 7.10
CA LEU A 61 10.42 -5.62 6.09
C LEU A 61 11.70 -6.41 5.75
N ASN A 62 12.37 -6.98 6.74
CA ASN A 62 13.55 -7.83 6.51
C ASN A 62 13.18 -9.07 5.70
N GLU A 63 12.04 -9.69 5.98
CA GLU A 63 11.57 -10.86 5.22
C GLU A 63 11.26 -10.49 3.77
N ILE A 64 10.62 -9.35 3.55
CA ILE A 64 10.33 -8.84 2.20
C ILE A 64 11.65 -8.60 1.45
N ASP A 65 12.62 -7.95 2.08
CA ASP A 65 13.93 -7.69 1.49
C ASP A 65 14.65 -9.01 1.15
N HIS A 66 14.55 -9.99 2.03
CA HIS A 66 15.13 -11.31 1.81
C HIS A 66 14.51 -11.99 0.58
N GLN A 67 13.19 -12.01 0.49
CA GLN A 67 12.47 -12.58 -0.65
C GLN A 67 12.79 -11.82 -1.94
N LEU A 68 12.86 -10.51 -1.87
CA LEU A 68 13.20 -9.67 -3.02
C LEU A 68 14.59 -10.02 -3.55
N SER A 69 15.56 -10.21 -2.66
CA SER A 69 16.91 -10.60 -3.01
C SER A 69 16.98 -12.02 -3.59
N GLU A 70 16.33 -12.99 -2.94
CA GLU A 70 16.27 -14.38 -3.37
C GLU A 70 15.68 -14.54 -4.76
N LEU A 71 14.60 -13.81 -5.04
CA LEU A 71 13.87 -13.89 -6.30
C LEU A 71 14.45 -12.97 -7.36
N LYS A 72 15.45 -12.15 -7.03
CA LYS A 72 15.98 -11.10 -7.91
C LYS A 72 14.83 -10.24 -8.46
N GLY A 73 13.99 -9.79 -7.54
CA GLY A 73 12.80 -9.03 -7.88
C GLY A 73 13.11 -7.71 -8.53
N LYS A 74 12.28 -7.32 -9.49
CA LYS A 74 12.42 -6.07 -10.23
C LYS A 74 11.54 -4.98 -9.68
N LEU A 75 10.46 -5.38 -8.97
CA LEU A 75 9.45 -4.45 -8.53
C LEU A 75 8.68 -5.09 -7.38
N VAL A 76 8.35 -4.27 -6.39
CA VAL A 76 7.54 -4.68 -5.22
C VAL A 76 6.30 -3.80 -5.17
N ILE A 77 5.13 -4.44 -5.02
CA ILE A 77 3.86 -3.75 -4.79
C ILE A 77 3.39 -4.11 -3.39
N THR A 78 3.12 -3.11 -2.57
CA THR A 78 2.56 -3.30 -1.23
C THR A 78 1.22 -2.59 -1.14
N LEU A 79 0.20 -3.29 -0.66
CA LEU A 79 -1.12 -2.68 -0.40
C LEU A 79 -1.48 -2.84 1.07
N ALA A 80 -1.70 -1.73 1.73
CA ALA A 80 -1.99 -1.68 3.16
C ALA A 80 -3.10 -0.69 3.48
N ASP A 81 -3.78 -0.93 4.61
CA ASP A 81 -4.80 -0.05 5.17
C ASP A 81 -4.13 0.76 6.29
N VAL A 82 -4.06 2.07 6.14
CA VAL A 82 -3.29 2.94 7.02
C VAL A 82 -4.10 4.15 7.47
N TRP A 83 -3.64 4.82 8.52
CA TRP A 83 -4.16 6.11 8.95
C TRP A 83 -3.42 7.23 8.22
N ILE A 84 -4.18 8.22 7.78
CA ILE A 84 -3.63 9.41 7.11
C ILE A 84 -3.90 10.61 8.01
N GLY A 85 -2.85 11.34 8.35
CA GLY A 85 -2.95 12.59 9.08
C GLY A 85 -3.14 13.78 8.15
N GLU A 86 -3.13 14.98 8.72
CA GLU A 86 -3.15 16.21 7.95
C GLU A 86 -1.85 16.36 7.18
N ASP A 87 -1.90 17.14 6.10
CA ASP A 87 -0.72 17.42 5.31
C ASP A 87 0.32 18.16 6.16
N THR A 88 1.56 17.77 6.01
CA THR A 88 2.68 18.48 6.63
C THR A 88 2.96 19.79 5.87
N PRO A 89 3.75 20.73 6.45
CA PRO A 89 4.04 21.99 5.76
C PRO A 89 4.69 21.85 4.39
N ASP A 90 5.33 20.73 4.11
CA ASP A 90 5.91 20.45 2.78
C ASP A 90 4.90 19.84 1.80
N GLY A 91 3.64 19.70 2.17
CA GLY A 91 2.58 19.20 1.30
C GLY A 91 2.40 17.69 1.28
N CYS A 92 3.15 16.96 2.10
CA CYS A 92 3.04 15.50 2.19
C CYS A 92 2.07 15.10 3.29
N ALA A 93 1.25 14.07 3.03
CA ALA A 93 0.39 13.51 4.07
C ALA A 93 1.21 12.64 5.02
N ALA A 94 0.95 12.79 6.32
CA ALA A 94 1.53 11.89 7.32
C ALA A 94 0.80 10.55 7.29
N VAL A 95 1.54 9.45 7.37
CA VAL A 95 0.99 8.09 7.33
C VAL A 95 1.36 7.37 8.63
N SER A 96 0.41 6.68 9.23
CA SER A 96 0.65 5.84 10.39
C SER A 96 0.05 4.46 10.20
N TRP A 97 0.83 3.44 10.55
CA TRP A 97 0.40 2.05 10.48
C TRP A 97 -0.51 1.64 11.65
N ASP A 98 -0.22 2.14 12.85
CA ASP A 98 -0.74 1.55 14.08
C ASP A 98 -1.65 2.49 14.88
N VAL A 99 -1.43 3.78 14.77
CA VAL A 99 -2.05 4.77 15.64
C VAL A 99 -2.79 5.81 14.81
N PRO A 100 -4.05 6.13 15.17
CA PRO A 100 -4.78 7.21 14.50
C PRO A 100 -4.02 8.52 14.63
N LEU A 101 -3.84 9.21 13.49
CA LEU A 101 -3.26 10.53 13.45
C LEU A 101 -4.34 11.59 13.57
N SER A 102 -3.94 12.83 13.85
CA SER A 102 -4.84 13.99 13.80
C SER A 102 -5.55 14.02 12.44
N GLY A 103 -6.87 14.28 12.44
CA GLY A 103 -7.69 14.20 11.24
C GLY A 103 -8.30 12.84 10.97
N ARG A 104 -7.77 11.78 11.50
CA ARG A 104 -8.32 10.41 11.52
C ARG A 104 -8.93 9.92 10.21
N ARG A 105 -8.25 10.17 9.11
CA ARG A 105 -8.66 9.62 7.81
C ARG A 105 -8.02 8.24 7.64
N LYS A 106 -8.79 7.32 7.07
CA LYS A 106 -8.29 6.00 6.68
C LYS A 106 -8.07 5.96 5.18
N ALA A 107 -7.08 5.23 4.75
CA ALA A 107 -6.82 5.04 3.32
C ALA A 107 -6.20 3.67 3.05
N LEU A 108 -6.54 3.12 1.89
CA LEU A 108 -5.79 2.03 1.30
C LEU A 108 -4.66 2.65 0.48
N VAL A 109 -3.43 2.24 0.76
CA VAL A 109 -2.25 2.76 0.06
C VAL A 109 -1.56 1.62 -0.68
N ALA A 110 -1.41 1.78 -1.99
CA ALA A 110 -0.63 0.89 -2.83
C ALA A 110 0.70 1.58 -3.13
N GLU A 111 1.80 0.96 -2.74
CA GLU A 111 3.14 1.46 -3.04
C GLU A 111 3.79 0.54 -4.08
N VAL A 112 4.33 1.14 -5.13
CA VAL A 112 5.12 0.44 -6.14
C VAL A 112 6.55 0.92 -6.04
N LEU A 113 7.46 0.01 -5.67
CA LEU A 113 8.89 0.30 -5.56
C LEU A 113 9.62 -0.45 -6.66
N GLU A 114 10.28 0.26 -7.55
CA GLU A 114 11.09 -0.32 -8.63
C GLU A 114 12.53 -0.52 -8.16
N SER A 115 13.23 -1.46 -8.80
CA SER A 115 14.65 -1.74 -8.49
C SER A 115 15.56 -0.53 -8.72
N SER A 116 15.12 0.43 -9.53
CA SER A 116 15.81 1.71 -9.74
C SER A 116 15.73 2.64 -8.53
N GLY A 117 14.86 2.33 -7.56
CA GLY A 117 14.56 3.17 -6.41
C GLY A 117 13.36 4.09 -6.61
N ARG A 118 12.78 4.13 -7.81
CA ARG A 118 11.59 4.91 -8.08
C ARG A 118 10.40 4.36 -7.31
N ARG A 119 9.68 5.24 -6.62
CA ARG A 119 8.47 4.91 -5.87
C ARG A 119 7.27 5.62 -6.49
N THR A 120 6.18 4.89 -6.58
CA THR A 120 4.90 5.47 -7.00
C THR A 120 3.85 4.97 -6.00
N CYS A 121 2.97 5.85 -5.54
CA CYS A 121 1.95 5.48 -4.57
C CYS A 121 0.57 5.82 -5.08
N GLY A 122 -0.38 4.92 -4.84
CA GLY A 122 -1.79 5.16 -5.06
C GLY A 122 -2.50 5.18 -3.70
N MET A 123 -3.38 6.16 -3.49
CA MET A 123 -4.09 6.32 -2.23
C MET A 123 -5.59 6.41 -2.50
N LEU A 124 -6.35 5.54 -1.82
CA LEU A 124 -7.80 5.54 -1.86
C LEU A 124 -8.33 5.83 -0.46
N ASN A 125 -8.76 7.05 -0.23
CA ASN A 125 -9.37 7.45 1.05
C ASN A 125 -10.73 6.79 1.21
N TYR A 126 -11.08 6.43 2.43
CA TYR A 126 -12.42 5.96 2.73
C TYR A 126 -12.86 6.41 4.11
N LYS A 127 -14.19 6.40 4.32
CA LYS A 127 -14.80 6.80 5.56
C LYS A 127 -15.93 5.84 5.91
N ARG A 128 -15.98 5.39 7.15
CA ARG A 128 -17.10 4.61 7.66
C ARG A 128 -18.08 5.56 8.32
N CYS A 129 -19.33 5.53 7.85
CA CYS A 129 -20.41 6.37 8.38
C CYS A 129 -20.99 5.72 9.65
N ALA A 130 -21.76 6.50 10.40
CA ALA A 130 -22.38 6.07 11.66
C ALA A 130 -23.32 4.86 11.47
N ASP A 131 -23.93 4.73 10.29
CA ASP A 131 -24.82 3.63 9.94
C ASP A 131 -24.06 2.36 9.47
N GLY A 132 -22.74 2.40 9.50
CA GLY A 132 -21.89 1.30 9.03
C GLY A 132 -21.56 1.33 7.55
N GLN A 133 -22.18 2.22 6.77
CA GLN A 133 -21.89 2.36 5.35
C GLN A 133 -20.47 2.91 5.14
N VAL A 134 -19.78 2.44 4.11
CA VAL A 134 -18.43 2.89 3.77
C VAL A 134 -18.49 3.70 2.48
N LEU A 135 -17.91 4.90 2.53
CA LEU A 135 -17.78 5.77 1.36
C LEU A 135 -16.33 5.82 0.94
N PHE A 136 -16.07 5.53 -0.33
CA PHE A 136 -14.74 5.61 -0.91
C PHE A 136 -14.57 6.88 -1.72
N GLY A 137 -13.41 7.50 -1.62
CA GLY A 137 -13.04 8.65 -2.44
C GLY A 137 -12.46 8.24 -3.78
N GLU A 138 -11.74 9.17 -4.41
CA GLU A 138 -11.03 8.90 -5.66
C GLU A 138 -9.67 8.27 -5.38
N LEU A 139 -9.23 7.42 -6.29
CA LEU A 139 -7.87 6.88 -6.26
C LEU A 139 -6.91 7.93 -6.78
N LEU A 140 -6.03 8.41 -5.91
CA LEU A 140 -5.05 9.43 -6.23
C LEU A 140 -3.68 8.78 -6.42
N TRP A 141 -3.02 9.11 -7.51
CA TRP A 141 -1.67 8.62 -7.79
C TRP A 141 -0.67 9.76 -7.68
N GLY A 142 0.51 9.45 -7.15
CA GLY A 142 1.59 10.41 -7.08
C GLY A 142 2.94 9.73 -6.90
N ASP A 143 3.98 10.52 -7.14
CA ASP A 143 5.35 10.11 -6.88
C ASP A 143 5.80 10.77 -5.58
N PRO A 144 6.00 10.00 -4.48
CA PRO A 144 6.38 10.59 -3.20
C PRO A 144 7.79 11.20 -3.20
N SER A 145 8.58 10.97 -4.25
CA SER A 145 9.87 11.64 -4.42
C SER A 145 9.72 13.08 -4.90
N THR A 146 8.51 13.50 -5.32
CA THR A 146 8.22 14.89 -5.67
C THR A 146 7.62 15.62 -4.47
N SER A 147 7.75 16.94 -4.44
CA SER A 147 7.22 17.78 -3.35
C SER A 147 5.70 17.77 -3.25
N SER A 148 5.01 17.28 -4.26
CA SER A 148 3.55 17.18 -4.31
C SER A 148 3.03 15.80 -3.96
N GLY A 149 3.85 14.95 -3.35
CA GLY A 149 3.48 13.62 -2.92
C GLY A 149 2.37 13.61 -1.87
N PHE A 150 1.92 12.46 -1.51
CA PHE A 150 0.84 12.26 -0.54
C PHE A 150 1.01 12.98 0.74
#